data_c9e315278c181d8df5974d03e7418b9b
#
_entry.id   c9e315278c181d8df5974d03e7418b9b
#
_cell.length_a   1.000
_cell.length_b   1.000
_cell.length_c   1.000
_cell.angle_alpha   90.00
_cell.angle_beta   90.00
_cell.angle_gamma   90.00
#
_symmetry.space_group_name_H-M   'P 1'
#
loop_
_entity.id
_entity.type
_entity.pdbx_description
1 polymer ?
#
loop_
_entity_poly.entity_id
_entity_poly.type
_entity_poly.pdbx_seq_one_letter_code
_entity_poly.pdbx_strand_id
1 'polypeptide(L)'
;MKITNKFIYTGFFALLASFFFANSSLLAQDTKGEAFSYSFKSLVDITATSVKDQCRTGTCWSYSTSSFLESEAARISGHVVDLSEMATVRYTYPLKADMYLRMQGKYQFSAGSLCHDVLNAASGWGLAPQEAYTGLQNGETIHNHGDMDAALLATVEALVKKPSGNLDPRWEDTIDGILDTYLGELPTSFDFEGKSYTPESFRDHLGIDPQAYMNITSFTHHPFGKTFILEVPDNFSKGEFYNVPIDDLQRSVEAAIVAGYTVAWDADVSEKGFSFRNGMALLPAAGEESKLWKQEIVEADVTQESRQKGFDNQTTTDDHLMHIVGLATDQSGKKYFVIKNSWGQGNEYGGRQYISMAYFRSKTIAVLIHKDAVKRVLR
;
A
#
# COMPACT_ATOMS: atom_id res chain seq x y z
N MET A 1 -44.98 17.25 -59.71
CA MET A 1 -45.18 16.71 -61.04
C MET A 1 -45.20 15.20 -60.93
N LYS A 2 -46.35 14.61 -61.14
CA LYS A 2 -46.65 13.18 -61.14
C LYS A 2 -45.82 12.48 -62.23
N ILE A 3 -45.44 11.23 -62.03
CA ILE A 3 -45.80 10.14 -62.95
C ILE A 3 -45.53 8.79 -62.25
N THR A 4 -46.59 8.06 -62.11
CA THR A 4 -46.78 6.63 -61.88
C THR A 4 -46.41 5.82 -63.12
N ASN A 5 -45.96 4.56 -62.91
CA ASN A 5 -46.47 3.40 -63.69
C ASN A 5 -45.94 2.09 -63.07
N LYS A 6 -46.75 1.32 -63.02
CA LYS A 6 -47.40 0.03 -62.82
C LYS A 6 -46.95 -1.04 -63.88
N PHE A 7 -47.07 -2.31 -63.41
CA PHE A 7 -47.34 -3.61 -64.12
C PHE A 7 -46.07 -4.38 -64.59
N ILE A 8 -45.95 -5.71 -64.57
CA ILE A 8 -46.95 -6.82 -64.63
C ILE A 8 -46.29 -8.13 -64.13
N TYR A 9 -47.08 -9.05 -63.59
CA TYR A 9 -46.82 -10.45 -63.27
C TYR A 9 -46.41 -11.31 -64.50
N THR A 10 -45.59 -12.33 -64.26
CA THR A 10 -45.80 -13.67 -64.86
C THR A 10 -45.12 -14.74 -64.01
N GLY A 11 -45.90 -15.68 -63.56
CA GLY A 11 -45.45 -16.86 -62.83
C GLY A 11 -45.01 -17.96 -63.79
N PHE A 12 -44.16 -18.84 -63.28
CA PHE A 12 -43.96 -20.17 -63.82
C PHE A 12 -43.71 -21.18 -62.72
N PHE A 13 -44.58 -22.19 -62.73
CA PHE A 13 -44.49 -23.41 -61.89
C PHE A 13 -43.44 -24.33 -62.45
N ALA A 14 -42.58 -24.93 -61.64
CA ALA A 14 -42.03 -26.24 -61.91
C ALA A 14 -41.46 -26.87 -60.62
N LEU A 15 -42.11 -27.88 -60.22
CA LEU A 15 -41.79 -29.24 -59.70
C LEU A 15 -40.58 -29.45 -58.81
N LEU A 16 -40.94 -30.08 -57.72
CA LEU A 16 -40.17 -30.82 -56.69
C LEU A 16 -39.05 -31.73 -57.23
N ALA A 17 -37.89 -31.65 -56.58
CA ALA A 17 -37.06 -32.83 -56.35
C ALA A 17 -36.44 -32.70 -54.94
N SER A 18 -36.92 -33.57 -54.05
CA SER A 18 -36.44 -33.72 -52.70
C SER A 18 -35.07 -34.39 -52.67
N PHE A 19 -34.03 -33.68 -52.30
CA PHE A 19 -32.78 -34.29 -51.89
C PHE A 19 -32.62 -34.06 -50.37
N PHE A 20 -32.77 -35.10 -49.57
CA PHE A 20 -32.38 -35.18 -48.18
C PHE A 20 -30.84 -35.17 -48.13
N PHE A 21 -30.24 -34.00 -47.89
CA PHE A 21 -28.90 -33.96 -47.33
C PHE A 21 -28.99 -33.92 -45.81
N ALA A 22 -28.64 -35.02 -45.19
CA ALA A 22 -28.38 -35.07 -43.78
C ALA A 22 -27.14 -34.25 -43.47
N ASN A 23 -27.35 -32.99 -43.09
CA ASN A 23 -26.31 -32.17 -42.47
C ASN A 23 -26.10 -32.65 -41.05
N SER A 24 -25.09 -33.50 -40.85
CA SER A 24 -24.47 -33.70 -39.54
C SER A 24 -23.71 -32.44 -39.20
N SER A 25 -24.38 -31.47 -38.55
CA SER A 25 -23.70 -30.39 -37.85
C SER A 25 -22.97 -31.03 -36.69
N LEU A 26 -21.68 -31.33 -36.82
CA LEU A 26 -20.75 -31.44 -35.72
C LEU A 26 -20.82 -30.11 -34.98
N LEU A 27 -21.57 -30.06 -33.89
CA LEU A 27 -21.39 -29.03 -32.86
C LEU A 27 -19.98 -29.26 -32.32
N ALA A 28 -19.03 -28.46 -32.84
CA ALA A 28 -17.78 -28.21 -32.14
C ALA A 28 -18.19 -27.63 -30.78
N GLN A 29 -18.20 -28.43 -29.74
CA GLN A 29 -18.16 -27.93 -28.39
C GLN A 29 -16.85 -27.14 -28.27
N ASP A 30 -16.96 -25.82 -28.37
CA ASP A 30 -15.94 -24.90 -27.88
C ASP A 30 -15.83 -25.20 -26.38
N THR A 31 -14.98 -26.14 -26.03
CA THR A 31 -14.46 -26.25 -24.68
C THR A 31 -13.61 -25.01 -24.49
N LYS A 32 -14.21 -23.89 -24.10
CA LYS A 32 -13.47 -22.83 -23.43
C LYS A 32 -12.79 -23.51 -22.25
N GLY A 33 -11.51 -23.85 -22.42
CA GLY A 33 -10.68 -24.27 -21.30
C GLY A 33 -10.90 -23.27 -20.18
N GLU A 34 -11.19 -23.75 -18.99
CA GLU A 34 -11.29 -22.88 -17.82
C GLU A 34 -10.04 -21.99 -17.80
N ALA A 35 -10.26 -20.68 -17.72
CA ALA A 35 -9.16 -19.75 -17.62
C ALA A 35 -8.36 -20.12 -16.37
N PHE A 36 -7.04 -20.24 -16.49
CA PHE A 36 -6.18 -20.56 -15.36
C PHE A 36 -6.41 -19.51 -14.24
N SER A 37 -6.65 -19.99 -13.03
CA SER A 37 -6.76 -19.16 -11.84
C SER A 37 -5.97 -19.78 -10.70
N TYR A 38 -5.38 -18.93 -9.87
CA TYR A 38 -4.85 -19.35 -8.58
C TYR A 38 -6.01 -19.54 -7.60
N SER A 39 -5.90 -20.56 -6.77
CA SER A 39 -6.80 -20.75 -5.63
C SER A 39 -5.99 -20.80 -4.34
N PHE A 40 -6.47 -20.11 -3.31
CA PHE A 40 -5.73 -19.95 -2.07
C PHE A 40 -6.46 -20.59 -0.89
N LYS A 41 -5.66 -21.26 -0.05
CA LYS A 41 -6.10 -21.76 1.25
C LYS A 41 -5.44 -20.92 2.34
N SER A 42 -6.24 -20.24 3.15
CA SER A 42 -5.74 -19.50 4.31
C SER A 42 -5.09 -20.45 5.32
N LEU A 43 -3.92 -20.07 5.81
CA LEU A 43 -3.22 -20.70 6.93
C LEU A 43 -3.40 -19.86 8.21
N VAL A 44 -3.28 -18.55 8.07
CA VAL A 44 -3.50 -17.56 9.13
C VAL A 44 -4.20 -16.36 8.50
N ASP A 45 -5.26 -15.89 9.11
CA ASP A 45 -5.97 -14.66 8.75
C ASP A 45 -6.20 -13.86 10.03
N ILE A 46 -5.47 -12.76 10.20
CA ILE A 46 -5.57 -11.89 11.35
C ILE A 46 -6.61 -10.81 11.04
N THR A 47 -7.50 -10.57 11.99
CA THR A 47 -8.55 -9.56 11.85
C THR A 47 -7.94 -8.18 11.60
N ALA A 48 -8.38 -7.54 10.54
CA ALA A 48 -8.06 -6.17 10.19
C ALA A 48 -9.35 -5.42 9.81
N THR A 49 -9.35 -4.12 9.95
CA THR A 49 -10.45 -3.25 9.50
C THR A 49 -10.67 -3.33 8.00
N SER A 50 -11.76 -2.74 7.50
CA SER A 50 -12.09 -2.76 6.07
C SER A 50 -10.98 -2.15 5.21
N VAL A 51 -10.87 -2.60 3.97
CA VAL A 51 -9.97 -1.98 2.98
C VAL A 51 -10.50 -0.60 2.63
N LYS A 52 -9.62 0.40 2.75
CA LYS A 52 -9.88 1.79 2.36
C LYS A 52 -9.31 2.09 0.97
N ASP A 53 -9.62 3.27 0.44
CA ASP A 53 -9.07 3.81 -0.79
C ASP A 53 -8.36 5.14 -0.49
N GLN A 54 -7.05 5.21 -0.68
CA GLN A 54 -6.26 6.45 -0.54
C GLN A 54 -6.56 7.45 -1.67
N CYS A 55 -7.28 7.04 -2.69
CA CYS A 55 -7.69 7.83 -3.84
C CYS A 55 -6.49 8.49 -4.56
N ARG A 56 -6.49 9.82 -4.69
CA ARG A 56 -5.47 10.58 -5.43
C ARG A 56 -4.46 11.24 -4.47
N THR A 57 -3.83 10.40 -3.63
CA THR A 57 -2.82 10.85 -2.67
C THR A 57 -1.62 9.93 -2.67
N GLY A 58 -0.45 10.44 -2.30
CA GLY A 58 0.76 9.64 -2.04
C GLY A 58 0.88 9.23 -0.57
N THR A 59 -0.24 8.94 0.11
CA THR A 59 -0.28 8.72 1.57
C THR A 59 -0.42 7.25 1.97
N CYS A 60 -0.01 6.31 1.10
CA CYS A 60 -0.03 4.86 1.37
C CYS A 60 0.62 4.48 2.70
N TRP A 61 1.68 5.18 3.09
CA TRP A 61 2.39 4.99 4.35
C TRP A 61 1.48 5.21 5.57
N SER A 62 0.62 6.22 5.52
CA SER A 62 -0.36 6.48 6.58
C SER A 62 -1.46 5.42 6.59
N TYR A 63 -2.04 5.07 5.42
CA TYR A 63 -3.08 4.04 5.31
C TYR A 63 -2.60 2.67 5.77
N SER A 64 -1.41 2.26 5.34
CA SER A 64 -0.80 0.97 5.72
C SER A 64 -0.56 0.88 7.22
N THR A 65 0.07 1.93 7.79
CA THR A 65 0.50 1.89 9.19
C THR A 65 -0.66 2.19 10.13
N SER A 66 -1.64 3.03 9.78
CA SER A 66 -2.88 3.16 10.55
C SER A 66 -3.63 1.84 10.61
N SER A 67 -3.77 1.14 9.49
CA SER A 67 -4.36 -0.20 9.45
C SER A 67 -3.60 -1.21 10.34
N PHE A 68 -2.27 -1.13 10.36
CA PHE A 68 -1.43 -1.92 11.26
C PHE A 68 -1.71 -1.58 12.73
N LEU A 69 -1.76 -0.29 13.11
CA LEU A 69 -2.05 0.15 14.49
C LEU A 69 -3.48 -0.19 14.91
N GLU A 70 -4.46 -0.18 14.01
CA GLU A 70 -5.83 -0.65 14.27
C GLU A 70 -5.84 -2.14 14.65
N SER A 71 -5.07 -2.97 13.96
CA SER A 71 -4.91 -4.39 14.34
C SER A 71 -4.16 -4.56 15.65
N GLU A 72 -3.18 -3.72 15.94
CA GLU A 72 -2.48 -3.71 17.22
C GLU A 72 -3.40 -3.26 18.38
N ALA A 73 -4.22 -2.21 18.18
CA ALA A 73 -5.22 -1.81 19.17
C ALA A 73 -6.20 -2.94 19.47
N ALA A 74 -6.71 -3.62 18.46
CA ALA A 74 -7.58 -4.79 18.61
C ALA A 74 -6.87 -5.93 19.36
N ARG A 75 -5.59 -6.20 19.09
CA ARG A 75 -4.80 -7.24 19.74
C ARG A 75 -4.50 -6.90 21.21
N ILE A 76 -4.16 -5.65 21.52
CA ILE A 76 -3.68 -5.22 22.84
C ILE A 76 -4.85 -4.96 23.78
N SER A 77 -5.82 -4.18 23.36
CA SER A 77 -6.91 -3.65 24.18
C SER A 77 -8.29 -4.20 23.85
N GLY A 78 -8.42 -4.91 22.73
CA GLY A 78 -9.70 -5.40 22.19
C GLY A 78 -10.54 -4.32 21.48
N HIS A 79 -10.05 -3.08 21.38
CA HIS A 79 -10.73 -2.01 20.66
C HIS A 79 -10.59 -2.15 19.15
N VAL A 80 -11.72 -2.28 18.47
CA VAL A 80 -11.77 -2.18 17.00
C VAL A 80 -12.06 -0.73 16.67
N VAL A 81 -11.05 -0.03 16.18
CA VAL A 81 -11.10 1.40 15.88
C VAL A 81 -10.72 1.64 14.42
N ASP A 82 -11.33 2.65 13.82
CA ASP A 82 -10.96 3.21 12.52
C ASP A 82 -10.15 4.49 12.78
N LEU A 83 -8.84 4.46 12.52
CA LEU A 83 -7.94 5.58 12.76
C LEU A 83 -7.94 6.55 11.58
N SER A 84 -7.78 7.83 11.88
CA SER A 84 -7.61 8.89 10.89
C SER A 84 -6.21 8.85 10.28
N GLU A 85 -6.12 8.47 9.02
CA GLU A 85 -4.88 8.57 8.24
C GLU A 85 -4.49 10.03 8.02
N MET A 86 -5.49 10.89 7.79
CA MET A 86 -5.26 12.29 7.47
C MET A 86 -4.79 13.12 8.65
N ALA A 87 -5.11 12.75 9.87
CA ALA A 87 -4.54 13.40 11.06
C ALA A 87 -3.02 13.21 11.11
N THR A 88 -2.55 12.00 10.86
CA THR A 88 -1.12 11.69 10.76
C THR A 88 -0.45 12.45 9.61
N VAL A 89 -1.10 12.50 8.45
CA VAL A 89 -0.61 13.25 7.27
C VAL A 89 -0.49 14.73 7.60
N ARG A 90 -1.55 15.36 8.15
CA ARG A 90 -1.58 16.79 8.52
C ARG A 90 -0.46 17.13 9.51
N TYR A 91 -0.24 16.28 10.52
CA TYR A 91 0.83 16.46 11.51
C TYR A 91 2.22 16.33 10.88
N THR A 92 2.40 15.47 9.91
CA THR A 92 3.72 15.14 9.35
C THR A 92 4.24 16.18 8.35
N TYR A 93 3.38 16.84 7.57
CA TYR A 93 3.81 17.80 6.55
C TYR A 93 4.65 18.98 7.06
N PRO A 94 4.32 19.64 8.19
CA PRO A 94 5.16 20.70 8.76
C PRO A 94 6.57 20.21 9.11
N LEU A 95 6.69 18.97 9.62
CA LEU A 95 7.99 18.35 9.93
C LEU A 95 8.83 18.11 8.66
N LYS A 96 8.16 17.69 7.57
CA LYS A 96 8.82 17.55 6.26
C LYS A 96 9.28 18.91 5.72
N ALA A 97 8.48 19.94 5.88
CA ALA A 97 8.84 21.30 5.47
C ALA A 97 10.07 21.82 6.24
N ASP A 98 10.10 21.66 7.57
CA ASP A 98 11.26 22.01 8.41
C ASP A 98 12.52 21.24 7.96
N MET A 99 12.41 19.94 7.74
CA MET A 99 13.55 19.13 7.27
C MET A 99 14.04 19.59 5.89
N TYR A 100 13.13 19.86 4.95
CA TYR A 100 13.49 20.36 3.62
C TYR A 100 14.25 21.69 3.69
N LEU A 101 13.79 22.61 4.54
CA LEU A 101 14.46 23.90 4.76
C LEU A 101 15.84 23.73 5.41
N ARG A 102 15.95 22.90 6.46
CA ARG A 102 17.24 22.60 7.13
C ARG A 102 18.24 21.95 6.19
N MET A 103 17.76 21.12 5.27
CA MET A 103 18.58 20.46 4.26
C MET A 103 18.77 21.32 3.00
N GLN A 104 18.40 22.61 3.04
CA GLN A 104 18.62 23.59 1.97
C GLN A 104 18.03 23.15 0.62
N GLY A 105 16.87 22.50 0.64
CA GLY A 105 16.19 21.99 -0.55
C GLY A 105 16.87 20.78 -1.21
N LYS A 106 17.73 20.06 -0.49
CA LYS A 106 18.44 18.88 -1.00
C LYS A 106 17.77 17.56 -0.60
N TYR A 107 16.70 17.62 0.16
CA TYR A 107 15.85 16.48 0.48
C TYR A 107 14.65 16.45 -0.45
N GLN A 108 14.05 15.26 -0.57
CA GLN A 108 12.76 15.15 -1.27
C GLN A 108 11.66 15.77 -0.41
N PHE A 109 10.81 16.59 -1.04
CA PHE A 109 9.56 17.05 -0.45
C PHE A 109 8.41 16.55 -1.33
N SER A 110 7.74 15.51 -0.88
CA SER A 110 6.67 14.81 -1.60
C SER A 110 5.59 14.35 -0.61
N ALA A 111 4.53 13.73 -1.09
CA ALA A 111 3.48 13.13 -0.27
C ALA A 111 3.95 11.85 0.48
N GLY A 112 4.97 11.14 -0.05
CA GLY A 112 5.49 9.90 0.50
C GLY A 112 6.17 10.06 1.86
N SER A 113 6.16 9.00 2.65
CA SER A 113 6.83 8.85 3.95
C SER A 113 6.89 7.38 4.31
N LEU A 114 7.43 7.02 5.48
CA LEU A 114 7.61 5.64 5.90
C LEU A 114 6.79 5.27 7.15
N CYS A 115 6.70 3.98 7.46
CA CYS A 115 5.89 3.49 8.58
C CYS A 115 6.23 4.16 9.92
N HIS A 116 7.52 4.41 10.19
CA HIS A 116 7.94 5.00 11.47
C HIS A 116 7.46 6.45 11.64
N ASP A 117 7.13 7.17 10.57
CA ASP A 117 6.61 8.53 10.67
C ASP A 117 5.19 8.58 11.23
N VAL A 118 4.40 7.51 11.05
CA VAL A 118 3.13 7.34 11.76
C VAL A 118 3.37 7.15 13.27
N LEU A 119 4.40 6.40 13.65
CA LEU A 119 4.79 6.25 15.06
C LEU A 119 5.34 7.56 15.64
N ASN A 120 6.08 8.34 14.84
CA ASN A 120 6.52 9.67 15.21
C ASN A 120 5.33 10.61 15.47
N ALA A 121 4.32 10.59 14.59
CA ALA A 121 3.09 11.33 14.78
C ALA A 121 2.31 10.85 16.02
N ALA A 122 2.17 9.53 16.19
CA ALA A 122 1.54 8.95 17.38
C ALA A 122 2.26 9.31 18.69
N SER A 123 3.60 9.45 18.63
CA SER A 123 4.42 9.87 19.78
C SER A 123 4.32 11.36 20.05
N GLY A 124 4.35 12.21 19.01
CA GLY A 124 4.46 13.67 19.16
C GLY A 124 3.11 14.38 19.29
N TRP A 125 2.05 13.83 18.69
CA TRP A 125 0.71 14.41 18.73
C TRP A 125 -0.32 13.44 19.35
N GLY A 126 -0.22 12.15 19.02
CA GLY A 126 -1.17 11.14 19.43
C GLY A 126 -1.88 10.49 18.25
N LEU A 127 -3.10 10.00 18.47
CA LEU A 127 -3.96 9.39 17.46
C LEU A 127 -5.37 9.97 17.54
N ALA A 128 -6.11 9.91 16.47
CA ALA A 128 -7.53 10.25 16.43
C ALA A 128 -8.32 9.20 15.65
N PRO A 129 -9.60 8.96 15.98
CA PRO A 129 -10.45 8.14 15.15
C PRO A 129 -10.86 8.90 13.87
N GLN A 130 -11.17 8.16 12.81
CA GLN A 130 -11.58 8.70 11.51
C GLN A 130 -12.77 9.64 11.63
N GLU A 131 -13.72 9.35 12.53
CA GLU A 131 -14.91 10.18 12.73
C GLU A 131 -14.60 11.55 13.35
N ALA A 132 -13.48 11.69 14.09
CA ALA A 132 -13.07 12.96 14.69
C ALA A 132 -12.30 13.85 13.68
N TYR A 133 -11.64 13.25 12.71
CA TYR A 133 -10.90 14.00 11.69
C TYR A 133 -10.81 13.21 10.38
N THR A 134 -11.57 13.63 9.40
CA THR A 134 -11.58 13.00 8.07
C THR A 134 -10.52 13.59 7.13
N GLY A 135 -10.07 14.81 7.35
CA GLY A 135 -9.23 15.56 6.40
C GLY A 135 -9.96 16.00 5.13
N LEU A 136 -11.28 15.80 5.04
CA LEU A 136 -12.12 16.24 3.91
C LEU A 136 -12.72 17.60 4.20
N GLN A 137 -12.59 18.53 3.29
CA GLN A 137 -13.08 19.90 3.42
C GLN A 137 -14.13 20.21 2.34
N ASN A 138 -14.90 21.25 2.52
CA ASN A 138 -15.82 21.83 1.52
C ASN A 138 -16.79 20.84 0.85
N GLY A 139 -17.17 19.74 1.54
CA GLY A 139 -18.07 18.73 1.00
C GLY A 139 -17.43 17.73 0.05
N GLU A 140 -16.11 17.65 0.03
CA GLU A 140 -15.37 16.62 -0.66
C GLU A 140 -15.72 15.22 -0.12
N THR A 141 -15.70 14.23 -0.98
CA THR A 141 -16.00 12.83 -0.65
C THR A 141 -14.81 11.89 -0.89
N ILE A 142 -13.77 12.38 -1.55
CA ILE A 142 -12.53 11.66 -1.84
C ILE A 142 -11.34 12.58 -1.64
N HIS A 143 -10.21 12.02 -1.24
CA HIS A 143 -8.97 12.77 -1.12
C HIS A 143 -8.32 12.99 -2.49
N ASN A 144 -7.91 14.23 -2.74
CA ASN A 144 -7.09 14.61 -3.90
C ASN A 144 -6.10 15.70 -3.45
N HIS A 145 -4.85 15.30 -3.24
CA HIS A 145 -3.82 16.18 -2.70
C HIS A 145 -3.00 16.92 -3.76
N GLY A 146 -3.28 16.75 -5.05
CA GLY A 146 -2.44 17.29 -6.13
C GLY A 146 -2.19 18.79 -6.02
N ASP A 147 -3.22 19.60 -5.76
CA ASP A 147 -3.09 21.07 -5.64
C ASP A 147 -2.42 21.44 -4.31
N MET A 148 -2.72 20.75 -3.21
CA MET A 148 -2.10 20.94 -1.91
C MET A 148 -0.59 20.66 -1.99
N ASP A 149 -0.20 19.53 -2.55
CA ASP A 149 1.21 19.12 -2.69
C ASP A 149 1.98 20.13 -3.55
N ALA A 150 1.38 20.59 -4.64
CA ALA A 150 1.97 21.61 -5.51
C ALA A 150 2.16 22.97 -4.78
N ALA A 151 1.17 23.40 -4.01
CA ALA A 151 1.24 24.65 -3.23
C ALA A 151 2.30 24.58 -2.13
N LEU A 152 2.35 23.47 -1.40
CA LEU A 152 3.35 23.23 -0.35
C LEU A 152 4.78 23.20 -0.93
N LEU A 153 4.99 22.42 -2.01
CA LEU A 153 6.30 22.33 -2.67
C LEU A 153 6.77 23.70 -3.17
N ALA A 154 5.90 24.44 -3.87
CA ALA A 154 6.23 25.77 -4.37
C ALA A 154 6.60 26.72 -3.21
N THR A 155 5.93 26.62 -2.07
CA THR A 155 6.20 27.43 -0.88
C THR A 155 7.57 27.13 -0.30
N VAL A 156 7.89 25.85 -0.01
CA VAL A 156 9.20 25.49 0.57
C VAL A 156 10.36 25.78 -0.38
N GLU A 157 10.17 25.59 -1.71
CA GLU A 157 11.17 25.96 -2.71
C GLU A 157 11.43 27.49 -2.74
N ALA A 158 10.38 28.31 -2.65
CA ALA A 158 10.52 29.76 -2.60
C ALA A 158 11.27 30.20 -1.35
N LEU A 159 11.02 29.59 -0.20
CA LEU A 159 11.70 29.86 1.05
C LEU A 159 13.20 29.51 0.99
N VAL A 160 13.56 28.37 0.39
CA VAL A 160 14.98 27.97 0.20
C VAL A 160 15.70 28.91 -0.76
N LYS A 161 15.04 29.38 -1.82
CA LYS A 161 15.63 30.30 -2.82
C LYS A 161 15.81 31.73 -2.33
N LYS A 162 15.30 32.09 -1.16
CA LYS A 162 15.38 33.46 -0.62
C LYS A 162 16.83 33.89 -0.36
N PRO A 163 17.32 34.95 -0.99
CA PRO A 163 18.76 35.27 -0.99
C PRO A 163 19.30 35.95 0.28
N SER A 164 18.51 36.22 1.30
CA SER A 164 18.94 36.97 2.47
C SER A 164 18.60 36.36 3.81
N GLY A 165 19.58 35.88 4.44
CA GLY A 165 19.92 35.72 5.85
C GLY A 165 18.91 35.06 6.77
N ASN A 166 17.84 35.67 7.11
CA ASN A 166 16.92 35.15 8.11
C ASN A 166 15.62 34.65 7.49
N LEU A 167 15.30 33.39 7.74
CA LEU A 167 13.98 32.85 7.47
C LEU A 167 12.95 33.56 8.38
N ASP A 168 11.90 34.11 7.79
CA ASP A 168 10.81 34.73 8.54
C ASP A 168 10.07 33.65 9.32
N PRO A 169 9.94 33.70 10.65
CA PRO A 169 9.30 32.63 11.44
C PRO A 169 7.85 32.34 11.04
N ARG A 170 7.18 33.27 10.36
CA ARG A 170 5.81 33.04 9.84
C ARG A 170 5.72 32.03 8.69
N TRP A 171 6.85 31.45 8.28
CA TRP A 171 6.82 30.39 7.28
C TRP A 171 6.03 29.14 7.77
N GLU A 172 6.11 28.85 9.07
CA GLU A 172 5.36 27.76 9.70
C GLU A 172 3.86 28.03 9.57
N ASP A 173 3.40 29.22 9.95
CA ASP A 173 2.00 29.65 9.79
C ASP A 173 1.53 29.58 8.32
N THR A 174 2.42 29.81 7.37
CA THR A 174 2.09 29.72 5.94
C THR A 174 1.86 28.28 5.51
N ILE A 175 2.72 27.34 5.95
CA ILE A 175 2.56 25.91 5.69
C ILE A 175 1.26 25.40 6.36
N ASP A 176 1.05 25.74 7.63
CA ASP A 176 -0.15 25.38 8.36
C ASP A 176 -1.42 25.90 7.70
N GLY A 177 -1.42 27.18 7.27
CA GLY A 177 -2.56 27.77 6.57
C GLY A 177 -2.93 27.07 5.25
N ILE A 178 -1.93 26.58 4.49
CA ILE A 178 -2.19 25.75 3.32
C ILE A 178 -2.83 24.42 3.75
N LEU A 179 -2.23 23.75 4.72
CA LEU A 179 -2.72 22.45 5.20
C LEU A 179 -4.13 22.56 5.79
N ASP A 180 -4.42 23.61 6.56
CA ASP A 180 -5.75 23.85 7.15
C ASP A 180 -6.81 24.12 6.07
N THR A 181 -6.41 24.74 4.96
CA THR A 181 -7.31 24.98 3.82
C THR A 181 -7.75 23.65 3.17
N TYR A 182 -6.84 22.70 3.03
CA TYR A 182 -7.10 21.43 2.33
C TYR A 182 -7.52 20.29 3.25
N LEU A 183 -6.99 20.22 4.46
CA LEU A 183 -7.20 19.10 5.40
C LEU A 183 -7.97 19.50 6.65
N GLY A 184 -8.05 20.80 6.96
CA GLY A 184 -8.60 21.32 8.21
C GLY A 184 -7.61 21.31 9.37
N GLU A 185 -7.95 22.05 10.43
CA GLU A 185 -7.16 22.10 11.66
C GLU A 185 -7.21 20.77 12.41
N LEU A 186 -6.07 20.36 12.99
CA LEU A 186 -6.03 19.18 13.85
C LEU A 186 -6.83 19.40 15.12
N PRO A 187 -7.66 18.44 15.56
CA PRO A 187 -8.40 18.56 16.81
C PRO A 187 -7.45 18.50 18.00
N THR A 188 -7.70 19.35 18.99
CA THR A 188 -7.03 19.30 20.29
C THR A 188 -7.73 18.34 21.25
N SER A 189 -9.02 18.07 21.03
CA SER A 189 -9.83 17.10 21.76
C SER A 189 -11.03 16.65 20.90
N PHE A 190 -11.56 15.51 21.20
CA PHE A 190 -12.75 14.94 20.52
C PHE A 190 -13.48 13.96 21.47
N ASP A 191 -14.72 13.67 21.16
CA ASP A 191 -15.48 12.65 21.87
C ASP A 191 -15.42 11.33 21.09
N PHE A 192 -15.19 10.23 21.80
CA PHE A 192 -15.23 8.86 21.26
C PHE A 192 -15.92 7.94 22.28
N GLU A 193 -16.93 7.19 21.85
CA GLU A 193 -17.73 6.29 22.70
C GLU A 193 -18.24 6.96 23.99
N GLY A 194 -18.64 8.24 23.90
CA GLY A 194 -19.20 9.01 25.00
C GLY A 194 -18.19 9.50 26.05
N LYS A 195 -16.89 9.46 25.72
CA LYS A 195 -15.82 10.05 26.51
C LYS A 195 -15.03 11.05 25.70
N SER A 196 -14.53 12.10 26.36
CA SER A 196 -13.68 13.09 25.73
C SER A 196 -12.21 12.69 25.87
N TYR A 197 -11.46 12.83 24.77
CA TYR A 197 -10.05 12.50 24.68
C TYR A 197 -9.26 13.64 24.06
N THR A 198 -7.99 13.79 24.45
CA THR A 198 -6.97 14.39 23.62
C THR A 198 -6.35 13.32 22.72
N PRO A 199 -5.67 13.67 21.62
CA PRO A 199 -5.00 12.68 20.77
C PRO A 199 -4.05 11.74 21.52
N GLU A 200 -3.27 12.26 22.48
CA GLU A 200 -2.36 11.47 23.30
C GLU A 200 -3.13 10.50 24.23
N SER A 201 -4.19 11.00 24.90
CA SER A 201 -4.98 10.16 25.79
C SER A 201 -5.77 9.08 25.05
N PHE A 202 -6.13 9.34 23.78
CA PHE A 202 -6.75 8.35 22.90
C PHE A 202 -5.76 7.26 22.49
N ARG A 203 -4.54 7.63 22.08
CA ARG A 203 -3.46 6.67 21.83
C ARG A 203 -3.23 5.76 23.05
N ASP A 204 -3.15 6.35 24.24
CA ASP A 204 -2.92 5.61 25.49
C ASP A 204 -4.11 4.71 25.82
N HIS A 205 -5.35 5.15 25.57
CA HIS A 205 -6.56 4.33 25.70
C HIS A 205 -6.53 3.08 24.79
N LEU A 206 -5.98 3.20 23.58
CA LEU A 206 -5.81 2.08 22.66
C LEU A 206 -4.65 1.15 23.08
N GLY A 207 -3.83 1.54 24.04
CA GLY A 207 -2.66 0.79 24.50
C GLY A 207 -1.49 0.83 23.51
N ILE A 208 -1.46 1.80 22.58
CA ILE A 208 -0.41 1.92 21.60
C ILE A 208 0.82 2.64 22.19
N ASP A 209 1.90 1.89 22.37
CA ASP A 209 3.22 2.43 22.71
C ASP A 209 4.08 2.51 21.44
N PRO A 210 4.34 3.70 20.88
CA PRO A 210 5.18 3.83 19.68
C PRO A 210 6.57 3.21 19.81
N GLN A 211 7.10 3.07 21.05
CA GLN A 211 8.41 2.48 21.30
C GLN A 211 8.39 0.94 21.27
N ALA A 212 7.23 0.31 21.24
CA ALA A 212 7.10 -1.15 21.17
C ALA A 212 7.43 -1.73 19.78
N TYR A 213 7.58 -0.89 18.78
CA TYR A 213 7.77 -1.29 17.39
C TYR A 213 9.21 -1.06 16.91
N MET A 214 9.59 -1.73 15.82
CA MET A 214 10.89 -1.55 15.19
C MET A 214 10.79 -1.75 13.69
N ASN A 215 11.59 -1.00 12.94
CA ASN A 215 11.78 -1.23 11.50
C ASN A 215 12.86 -2.28 11.30
N ILE A 216 12.64 -3.18 10.33
CA ILE A 216 13.60 -4.21 9.92
C ILE A 216 13.78 -4.12 8.42
N THR A 217 15.03 -4.26 7.97
CA THR A 217 15.41 -4.33 6.55
C THR A 217 16.49 -5.36 6.32
N SER A 218 16.90 -5.57 5.07
CA SER A 218 17.92 -6.57 4.72
C SER A 218 18.77 -6.10 3.54
N PHE A 219 19.87 -5.40 3.81
CA PHE A 219 20.80 -4.92 2.79
C PHE A 219 22.27 -5.13 3.21
N THR A 220 23.13 -5.48 2.24
CA THR A 220 24.55 -5.84 2.53
C THR A 220 25.51 -4.67 2.58
N HIS A 221 25.09 -3.47 2.14
CA HIS A 221 25.93 -2.26 2.19
C HIS A 221 26.11 -1.72 3.62
N HIS A 222 25.32 -2.23 4.58
CA HIS A 222 25.52 -2.05 6.02
C HIS A 222 25.63 -3.38 6.75
N PRO A 223 26.33 -3.45 7.89
CA PRO A 223 26.49 -4.71 8.62
C PRO A 223 25.19 -5.23 9.19
N PHE A 224 24.96 -6.54 9.09
CA PHE A 224 23.83 -7.18 9.76
C PHE A 224 23.96 -7.13 11.29
N GLY A 225 22.82 -7.16 11.98
CA GLY A 225 22.74 -7.08 13.44
C GLY A 225 22.99 -5.68 14.00
N LYS A 226 22.89 -4.64 13.17
CA LYS A 226 23.02 -3.23 13.53
C LYS A 226 21.87 -2.42 12.96
N THR A 227 21.60 -1.26 13.56
CA THR A 227 20.73 -0.24 12.99
C THR A 227 21.53 0.72 12.12
N PHE A 228 20.87 1.23 11.10
CA PHE A 228 21.37 2.31 10.24
C PHE A 228 20.21 3.12 9.69
N ILE A 229 20.48 4.33 9.21
CA ILE A 229 19.51 5.18 8.53
C ILE A 229 19.38 4.69 7.10
N LEU A 230 18.22 4.14 6.74
CA LEU A 230 17.98 3.61 5.39
C LEU A 230 17.94 4.75 4.37
N GLU A 231 18.75 4.60 3.31
CA GLU A 231 18.96 5.60 2.26
C GLU A 231 17.90 5.46 1.17
N VAL A 232 16.66 5.83 1.51
CA VAL A 232 15.56 5.98 0.54
C VAL A 232 15.00 7.39 0.61
N PRO A 233 14.48 7.93 -0.51
CA PRO A 233 14.05 9.33 -0.59
C PRO A 233 13.00 9.73 0.44
N ASP A 234 12.08 8.83 0.78
CA ASP A 234 10.97 9.08 1.69
C ASP A 234 11.33 8.99 3.18
N ASN A 235 12.58 8.58 3.51
CA ASN A 235 13.09 8.59 4.88
C ASN A 235 13.54 9.99 5.33
N PHE A 236 12.61 10.96 5.26
CA PHE A 236 12.91 12.36 5.58
C PHE A 236 13.28 12.56 7.06
N SER A 237 12.67 11.80 7.97
CA SER A 237 12.87 11.88 9.41
C SER A 237 14.13 11.15 9.89
N LYS A 238 14.87 10.49 8.98
CA LYS A 238 16.08 9.70 9.26
C LYS A 238 15.82 8.54 10.22
N GLY A 239 14.71 7.85 10.01
CA GLY A 239 14.37 6.65 10.77
C GLY A 239 15.45 5.57 10.65
N GLU A 240 15.69 4.89 11.75
CA GLU A 240 16.65 3.79 11.84
C GLU A 240 15.97 2.44 11.55
N PHE A 241 16.70 1.57 10.85
CA PHE A 241 16.27 0.22 10.48
C PHE A 241 17.26 -0.82 11.00
N TYR A 242 16.76 -1.85 11.67
CA TYR A 242 17.59 -2.97 12.10
C TYR A 242 17.84 -3.91 10.91
N ASN A 243 19.10 -4.10 10.56
CA ASN A 243 19.52 -4.83 9.37
C ASN A 243 19.72 -6.30 9.68
N VAL A 244 19.07 -7.18 8.93
CA VAL A 244 19.16 -8.63 9.11
C VAL A 244 19.41 -9.35 7.77
N PRO A 245 19.94 -10.59 7.76
CA PRO A 245 19.92 -11.41 6.54
C PRO A 245 18.52 -11.60 5.97
N ILE A 246 18.41 -11.78 4.66
CA ILE A 246 17.12 -11.92 3.96
C ILE A 246 16.27 -13.06 4.52
N ASP A 247 16.89 -14.17 4.94
CA ASP A 247 16.17 -15.30 5.53
C ASP A 247 15.60 -14.94 6.91
N ASP A 248 16.30 -14.11 7.68
CA ASP A 248 15.83 -13.63 8.97
C ASP A 248 14.70 -12.61 8.80
N LEU A 249 14.75 -11.77 7.76
CA LEU A 249 13.66 -10.87 7.43
C LEU A 249 12.37 -11.65 7.14
N GLN A 250 12.44 -12.63 6.23
CA GLN A 250 11.26 -13.47 5.91
C GLN A 250 10.75 -14.24 7.12
N ARG A 251 11.67 -14.90 7.88
CA ARG A 251 11.30 -15.64 9.09
C ARG A 251 10.66 -14.76 10.15
N SER A 252 11.12 -13.53 10.30
CA SER A 252 10.56 -12.56 11.26
C SER A 252 9.10 -12.25 10.94
N VAL A 253 8.78 -12.00 9.67
CA VAL A 253 7.41 -11.73 9.24
C VAL A 253 6.53 -12.98 9.35
N GLU A 254 7.00 -14.15 8.88
CA GLU A 254 6.25 -15.40 9.04
C GLU A 254 5.96 -15.72 10.52
N ALA A 255 6.97 -15.56 11.39
CA ALA A 255 6.81 -15.81 12.83
C ALA A 255 5.84 -14.84 13.50
N ALA A 256 5.87 -13.58 13.12
CA ALA A 256 4.94 -12.57 13.61
C ALA A 256 3.49 -12.93 13.26
N ILE A 257 3.22 -13.23 12.00
CA ILE A 257 1.88 -13.59 11.54
C ILE A 257 1.38 -14.86 12.25
N VAL A 258 2.23 -15.88 12.40
CA VAL A 258 1.87 -17.11 13.13
C VAL A 258 1.60 -16.84 14.61
N ALA A 259 2.26 -15.83 15.19
CA ALA A 259 2.04 -15.43 16.58
C ALA A 259 0.88 -14.44 16.79
N GLY A 260 0.14 -14.09 15.72
CA GLY A 260 -1.02 -13.20 15.79
C GLY A 260 -0.71 -11.72 15.70
N TYR A 261 0.51 -11.34 15.25
CA TYR A 261 0.90 -9.97 14.96
C TYR A 261 0.83 -9.70 13.47
N THR A 262 0.29 -8.57 13.07
CA THR A 262 0.36 -8.08 11.70
C THR A 262 1.67 -7.32 11.46
N VAL A 263 1.93 -6.89 10.21
CA VAL A 263 3.18 -6.23 9.83
C VAL A 263 2.89 -5.14 8.80
N ALA A 264 3.36 -3.91 9.02
CA ALA A 264 3.34 -2.91 7.97
C ALA A 264 4.54 -3.13 7.04
N TRP A 265 4.34 -3.06 5.73
CA TRP A 265 5.28 -3.52 4.72
C TRP A 265 5.46 -2.47 3.61
N ASP A 266 6.69 -2.10 3.40
CA ASP A 266 7.16 -1.19 2.38
C ASP A 266 7.84 -1.98 1.26
N ALA A 267 7.42 -1.76 0.00
CA ALA A 267 7.88 -2.53 -1.14
C ALA A 267 7.80 -1.78 -2.46
N ASP A 268 8.63 -2.23 -3.39
CA ASP A 268 8.49 -1.91 -4.80
C ASP A 268 7.30 -2.66 -5.40
N VAL A 269 6.38 -1.93 -6.02
CA VAL A 269 5.19 -2.45 -6.69
C VAL A 269 5.14 -2.10 -8.18
N SER A 270 6.19 -1.48 -8.71
CA SER A 270 6.30 -1.05 -10.11
C SER A 270 6.48 -2.21 -11.09
N GLU A 271 6.56 -3.44 -10.61
CA GLU A 271 6.84 -4.64 -11.38
C GLU A 271 5.64 -5.17 -12.17
N LYS A 272 5.91 -5.77 -13.33
CA LYS A 272 4.87 -6.44 -14.14
C LYS A 272 4.17 -7.58 -13.41
N GLY A 273 4.86 -8.18 -12.44
CA GLY A 273 4.32 -9.25 -11.61
C GLY A 273 3.47 -8.77 -10.45
N PHE A 274 3.38 -7.47 -10.17
CA PHE A 274 2.45 -6.90 -9.21
C PHE A 274 1.15 -6.50 -9.93
N SER A 275 0.04 -7.08 -9.52
CA SER A 275 -1.24 -6.80 -10.14
C SER A 275 -2.37 -6.72 -9.11
N PHE A 276 -2.82 -5.49 -8.85
CA PHE A 276 -4.00 -5.29 -8.00
C PHE A 276 -5.24 -5.97 -8.58
N ARG A 277 -5.45 -5.87 -9.90
CA ARG A 277 -6.60 -6.50 -10.57
C ARG A 277 -6.64 -8.01 -10.38
N ASN A 278 -5.49 -8.69 -10.48
CA ASN A 278 -5.39 -10.14 -10.29
C ASN A 278 -5.20 -10.51 -8.81
N GLY A 279 -5.14 -9.54 -7.89
CA GLY A 279 -4.98 -9.74 -6.47
C GLY A 279 -3.69 -10.45 -6.08
N MET A 280 -2.61 -10.29 -6.83
CA MET A 280 -1.38 -11.05 -6.62
C MET A 280 -0.11 -10.26 -6.94
N ALA A 281 1.01 -10.68 -6.33
CA ALA A 281 2.34 -10.31 -6.74
C ALA A 281 3.24 -11.55 -6.87
N LEU A 282 3.79 -11.74 -8.07
CA LEU A 282 4.65 -12.86 -8.45
C LEU A 282 5.96 -12.33 -9.04
N LEU A 283 7.06 -13.02 -8.78
CA LEU A 283 8.36 -12.68 -9.35
C LEU A 283 8.75 -13.70 -10.44
N PRO A 284 8.42 -13.47 -11.72
CA PRO A 284 8.71 -14.44 -12.77
C PRO A 284 10.22 -14.64 -12.94
N ALA A 285 10.65 -15.88 -13.12
CA ALA A 285 12.00 -16.16 -13.61
C ALA A 285 12.15 -15.67 -15.05
N ALA A 286 13.41 -15.50 -15.52
CA ALA A 286 13.69 -15.04 -16.86
C ALA A 286 13.00 -15.92 -17.93
N GLY A 287 12.22 -15.28 -18.81
CA GLY A 287 11.42 -15.95 -19.83
C GLY A 287 10.02 -16.39 -19.42
N GLU A 288 9.65 -16.24 -18.14
CA GLU A 288 8.32 -16.58 -17.62
C GLU A 288 7.32 -15.40 -17.67
N GLU A 289 7.76 -14.20 -17.97
CA GLU A 289 6.93 -12.97 -17.90
C GLU A 289 5.70 -13.02 -18.81
N SER A 290 5.80 -13.67 -19.97
CA SER A 290 4.69 -13.80 -20.92
C SER A 290 3.59 -14.77 -20.45
N LYS A 291 3.87 -15.57 -19.43
CA LYS A 291 2.98 -16.56 -18.83
C LYS A 291 2.17 -16.00 -17.66
N LEU A 292 2.61 -14.86 -17.08
CA LEU A 292 1.90 -14.17 -16.00
C LEU A 292 0.41 -14.11 -16.28
N TRP A 293 -0.40 -14.47 -15.28
CA TRP A 293 -1.87 -14.43 -15.27
C TRP A 293 -2.55 -15.40 -16.26
N LYS A 294 -1.80 -16.28 -16.93
CA LYS A 294 -2.33 -17.25 -17.92
C LYS A 294 -2.13 -18.68 -17.47
N GLN A 295 -1.12 -18.92 -16.68
CA GLN A 295 -0.76 -20.25 -16.14
C GLN A 295 0.15 -20.08 -14.93
N GLU A 296 0.38 -21.17 -14.19
CA GLU A 296 1.40 -21.18 -13.14
C GLU A 296 2.79 -20.88 -13.75
N ILE A 297 3.57 -20.06 -13.04
CA ILE A 297 4.91 -19.66 -13.47
C ILE A 297 5.99 -20.26 -12.57
N VAL A 298 7.20 -20.35 -13.13
CA VAL A 298 8.41 -20.54 -12.34
C VAL A 298 8.85 -19.15 -11.85
N GLU A 299 9.00 -19.00 -10.54
CA GLU A 299 9.49 -17.76 -9.96
C GLU A 299 11.02 -17.75 -9.85
N ALA A 300 11.60 -16.56 -9.85
CA ALA A 300 13.02 -16.36 -9.69
C ALA A 300 13.49 -16.82 -8.31
N ASP A 301 14.67 -17.43 -8.26
CA ASP A 301 15.38 -17.69 -6.99
C ASP A 301 16.03 -16.38 -6.50
N VAL A 302 15.66 -15.97 -5.28
CA VAL A 302 16.08 -14.68 -4.70
C VAL A 302 17.13 -14.92 -3.62
N THR A 303 18.34 -14.48 -3.91
CA THR A 303 19.46 -14.49 -2.95
C THR A 303 19.65 -13.12 -2.32
N GLN A 304 20.44 -13.05 -1.25
CA GLN A 304 20.85 -11.78 -0.63
C GLN A 304 21.54 -10.85 -1.64
N GLU A 305 22.36 -11.42 -2.54
CA GLU A 305 23.10 -10.66 -3.56
C GLU A 305 22.19 -10.12 -4.64
N SER A 306 21.22 -10.94 -5.14
CA SER A 306 20.28 -10.48 -6.16
C SER A 306 19.37 -9.37 -5.61
N ARG A 307 18.94 -9.46 -4.34
CA ARG A 307 18.20 -8.43 -3.64
C ARG A 307 19.02 -7.12 -3.53
N GLN A 308 20.28 -7.21 -3.04
CA GLN A 308 21.14 -6.02 -2.94
C GLN A 308 21.37 -5.36 -4.29
N LYS A 309 21.63 -6.17 -5.32
CA LYS A 309 21.79 -5.65 -6.69
C LYS A 309 20.57 -4.88 -7.17
N GLY A 310 19.34 -5.36 -6.86
CA GLY A 310 18.10 -4.66 -7.20
C GLY A 310 18.01 -3.28 -6.54
N PHE A 311 18.40 -3.17 -5.28
CA PHE A 311 18.45 -1.90 -4.56
C PHE A 311 19.54 -0.97 -5.13
N ASP A 312 20.78 -1.46 -5.30
CA ASP A 312 21.91 -0.67 -5.77
C ASP A 312 21.71 -0.10 -7.17
N ASN A 313 21.02 -0.83 -8.05
CA ASN A 313 20.77 -0.40 -9.43
C ASN A 313 19.38 0.22 -9.65
N GLN A 314 18.64 0.45 -8.56
CA GLN A 314 17.32 1.09 -8.56
C GLN A 314 16.26 0.35 -9.38
N THR A 315 16.37 -0.98 -9.52
CA THR A 315 15.29 -1.85 -10.02
C THR A 315 14.41 -2.38 -8.88
N THR A 316 14.71 -1.98 -7.64
CA THR A 316 13.88 -2.12 -6.46
C THR A 316 13.89 -0.79 -5.74
N THR A 317 12.75 -0.12 -5.72
CA THR A 317 12.58 1.23 -5.18
C THR A 317 11.53 1.24 -4.07
N ASP A 318 11.56 2.29 -3.25
CA ASP A 318 10.53 2.60 -2.27
C ASP A 318 9.33 3.20 -2.99
N ASP A 319 8.25 2.41 -3.17
CA ASP A 319 7.11 2.82 -3.98
C ASP A 319 5.79 2.85 -3.20
N HIS A 320 5.53 1.83 -2.37
CA HIS A 320 4.20 1.65 -1.80
C HIS A 320 4.20 0.85 -0.51
N LEU A 321 3.45 1.35 0.47
CA LEU A 321 3.30 0.70 1.76
C LEU A 321 1.95 0.00 1.87
N MET A 322 1.96 -1.22 2.43
CA MET A 322 0.82 -2.11 2.57
C MET A 322 0.85 -2.81 3.94
N HIS A 323 -0.24 -3.52 4.29
CA HIS A 323 -0.38 -4.17 5.58
C HIS A 323 -0.47 -5.70 5.41
N ILE A 324 0.52 -6.45 5.90
CA ILE A 324 0.49 -7.93 5.90
C ILE A 324 -0.39 -8.40 7.05
N VAL A 325 -1.45 -9.13 6.71
CA VAL A 325 -2.50 -9.58 7.64
C VAL A 325 -2.65 -11.10 7.72
N GLY A 326 -1.87 -11.86 6.94
CA GLY A 326 -2.04 -13.30 6.95
C GLY A 326 -1.02 -14.09 6.15
N LEU A 327 -1.21 -15.40 6.17
CA LEU A 327 -0.48 -16.40 5.38
C LEU A 327 -1.48 -17.32 4.67
N ALA A 328 -1.15 -17.68 3.45
CA ALA A 328 -1.92 -18.64 2.65
C ALA A 328 -1.00 -19.57 1.87
N THR A 329 -1.59 -20.64 1.32
CA THR A 329 -0.95 -21.48 0.29
C THR A 329 -1.82 -21.51 -0.96
N ASP A 330 -1.16 -21.61 -2.12
CA ASP A 330 -1.86 -21.90 -3.37
C ASP A 330 -2.20 -23.39 -3.52
N GLN A 331 -2.79 -23.77 -4.64
CA GLN A 331 -3.16 -25.15 -4.96
C GLN A 331 -1.96 -26.11 -5.07
N SER A 332 -0.74 -25.57 -5.28
CA SER A 332 0.51 -26.35 -5.34
C SER A 332 1.21 -26.44 -3.96
N GLY A 333 0.68 -25.76 -2.94
CA GLY A 333 1.25 -25.71 -1.60
C GLY A 333 2.32 -24.65 -1.41
N LYS A 334 2.56 -23.76 -2.39
CA LYS A 334 3.45 -22.62 -2.23
C LYS A 334 2.84 -21.59 -1.28
N LYS A 335 3.68 -20.99 -0.42
CA LYS A 335 3.27 -19.99 0.57
C LYS A 335 3.20 -18.59 -0.04
N TYR A 336 2.25 -17.81 0.50
CA TYR A 336 2.04 -16.39 0.18
C TYR A 336 1.76 -15.61 1.45
N PHE A 337 2.25 -14.37 1.54
CA PHE A 337 1.70 -13.40 2.47
C PHE A 337 0.38 -12.87 1.93
N VAL A 338 -0.58 -12.63 2.84
CA VAL A 338 -1.84 -11.96 2.50
C VAL A 338 -1.72 -10.52 2.97
N ILE A 339 -1.88 -9.58 2.04
CA ILE A 339 -1.84 -8.15 2.36
C ILE A 339 -3.21 -7.51 2.23
N LYS A 340 -3.43 -6.45 2.99
CA LYS A 340 -4.46 -5.44 2.84
C LYS A 340 -3.84 -4.23 2.16
N ASN A 341 -4.34 -3.88 0.96
CA ASN A 341 -3.90 -2.70 0.21
C ASN A 341 -4.82 -1.51 0.53
N SER A 342 -4.50 -0.32 0.02
CA SER A 342 -5.24 0.94 0.16
C SER A 342 -5.77 1.49 -1.17
N TRP A 343 -6.14 0.61 -2.10
CA TRP A 343 -6.67 0.96 -3.43
C TRP A 343 -8.12 0.54 -3.62
N GLY A 344 -8.90 0.54 -2.53
CA GLY A 344 -10.29 0.10 -2.54
C GLY A 344 -10.46 -1.40 -2.70
N GLN A 345 -11.71 -1.82 -2.88
CA GLN A 345 -12.10 -3.25 -2.89
C GLN A 345 -12.31 -3.81 -4.32
N GLY A 346 -11.75 -3.16 -5.33
CA GLY A 346 -12.04 -3.38 -6.75
C GLY A 346 -11.43 -4.64 -7.39
N ASN A 347 -10.89 -5.59 -6.60
CA ASN A 347 -10.42 -6.88 -7.09
C ASN A 347 -11.25 -8.05 -6.51
N GLU A 348 -11.03 -9.28 -6.98
CA GLU A 348 -11.79 -10.46 -6.56
C GLU A 348 -11.58 -10.87 -5.09
N TYR A 349 -10.55 -10.33 -4.43
CA TYR A 349 -10.23 -10.58 -3.02
C TYR A 349 -10.59 -9.41 -2.10
N GLY A 350 -11.48 -8.49 -2.56
CA GLY A 350 -11.97 -7.37 -1.77
C GLY A 350 -10.87 -6.37 -1.35
N GLY A 351 -9.89 -6.14 -2.24
CA GLY A 351 -8.76 -5.25 -2.00
C GLY A 351 -7.56 -5.90 -1.31
N ARG A 352 -7.65 -7.18 -0.92
CA ARG A 352 -6.50 -7.98 -0.47
C ARG A 352 -5.73 -8.54 -1.66
N GLN A 353 -4.45 -8.88 -1.45
CA GLN A 353 -3.59 -9.49 -2.46
C GLN A 353 -2.70 -10.58 -1.84
N TYR A 354 -2.27 -11.53 -2.67
CA TYR A 354 -1.39 -12.62 -2.31
C TYR A 354 0.01 -12.39 -2.86
N ILE A 355 0.99 -12.25 -1.97
CA ILE A 355 2.37 -11.93 -2.31
C ILE A 355 3.22 -13.17 -2.20
N SER A 356 3.83 -13.62 -3.29
CA SER A 356 4.72 -14.78 -3.26
C SER A 356 5.96 -14.50 -2.40
N MET A 357 6.55 -15.56 -1.84
CA MET A 357 7.77 -15.41 -1.05
C MET A 357 8.93 -14.89 -1.89
N ALA A 358 9.01 -15.23 -3.18
CA ALA A 358 10.02 -14.68 -4.09
C ALA A 358 9.85 -13.17 -4.28
N TYR A 359 8.62 -12.70 -4.49
CA TYR A 359 8.33 -11.27 -4.60
C TYR A 359 8.68 -10.54 -3.31
N PHE A 360 8.22 -11.02 -2.16
CA PHE A 360 8.54 -10.45 -0.85
C PHE A 360 10.05 -10.33 -0.64
N ARG A 361 10.81 -11.40 -0.88
CA ARG A 361 12.27 -11.42 -0.71
C ARG A 361 12.97 -10.40 -1.60
N SER A 362 12.53 -10.29 -2.85
CA SER A 362 13.17 -9.41 -3.84
C SER A 362 12.80 -7.93 -3.63
N LYS A 363 11.52 -7.66 -3.37
CA LYS A 363 10.94 -6.32 -3.52
C LYS A 363 10.63 -5.60 -2.20
N THR A 364 10.83 -6.23 -1.05
CA THR A 364 10.70 -5.56 0.24
C THR A 364 11.77 -4.49 0.41
N ILE A 365 11.39 -3.28 0.73
CA ILE A 365 12.31 -2.24 1.25
C ILE A 365 12.47 -2.44 2.74
N ALA A 366 11.39 -2.42 3.49
CA ALA A 366 11.41 -2.58 4.93
C ALA A 366 10.07 -3.11 5.47
N VAL A 367 10.08 -3.47 6.76
CA VAL A 367 8.86 -3.79 7.51
C VAL A 367 8.87 -3.09 8.86
N LEU A 368 7.69 -2.71 9.35
CA LEU A 368 7.48 -2.29 10.73
C LEU A 368 6.76 -3.40 11.48
N ILE A 369 7.28 -3.77 12.65
CA ILE A 369 6.82 -4.93 13.40
C ILE A 369 6.89 -4.68 14.91
N HIS A 370 6.02 -5.33 15.68
CA HIS A 370 6.10 -5.29 17.13
C HIS A 370 7.33 -6.08 17.63
N LYS A 371 8.12 -5.51 18.52
CA LYS A 371 9.38 -6.11 19.02
C LYS A 371 9.20 -7.50 19.61
N ASP A 372 8.07 -7.74 20.30
CA ASP A 372 7.79 -9.04 20.92
C ASP A 372 7.58 -10.16 19.91
N ALA A 373 7.06 -9.83 18.72
CA ALA A 373 6.84 -10.79 17.65
C ALA A 373 8.13 -11.43 17.14
N VAL A 374 9.24 -10.72 17.22
CA VAL A 374 10.53 -11.13 16.64
C VAL A 374 11.61 -11.54 17.66
N LYS A 375 11.34 -11.42 18.96
CA LYS A 375 12.31 -11.74 20.04
C LYS A 375 12.90 -13.16 19.94
N ARG A 376 12.20 -14.10 19.33
CA ARG A 376 12.66 -15.49 19.18
C ARG A 376 13.44 -15.72 17.89
N VAL A 377 13.30 -14.85 16.91
CA VAL A 377 13.96 -14.92 15.60
C VAL A 377 15.25 -14.11 15.60
N LEU A 378 15.16 -12.88 16.11
CA LEU A 378 16.29 -11.95 16.19
C LEU A 378 16.94 -12.04 17.58
N ARG A 379 17.89 -12.97 17.73
CA ARG A 379 18.68 -13.18 18.97
C ARG A 379 20.11 -12.73 18.80
#